data_baeedfd1159aca491b815a2c12080548
#
_entry.id   baeedfd1159aca491b815a2c12080548
#
_cell.length_a   1.000
_cell.length_b   1.000
_cell.length_c   1.000
_cell.angle_alpha   90.00
_cell.angle_beta   90.00
_cell.angle_gamma   90.00
#
_symmetry.space_group_name_H-M   'P 1'
#
loop_
_entity.id
_entity.type
_entity.pdbx_description
1 polymer ?
#
loop_
_entity_poly.entity_id
_entity_poly.type
_entity_poly.pdbx_seq_one_letter_code
_entity_poly.pdbx_strand_id
1 'polypeptide(L)'
;MLFRSLRRRGAMFRVKGQTWWPEELPSQEEYAEAEHNLDACGREVDLIVTHCAPTSISDLLSGGMFKHDALTDYLETVKQSVEYNAWVFGHYHDDGIIQRKHALLYNRVVELRKISPEKLDIYAL
;
A
#
# COMPACT_ATOMS: atom_id res chain seq x y z
N MET A 1 2.67 -0.51 10.40
CA MET A 1 3.43 0.54 9.69
C MET A 1 2.54 1.75 9.50
N LEU A 2 2.75 2.77 10.31
CA LEU A 2 1.98 4.02 10.22
C LEU A 2 2.69 4.96 9.23
N PHE A 3 2.23 4.99 8.00
CA PHE A 3 2.61 6.04 7.08
C PHE A 3 1.70 7.24 7.31
N ARG A 4 2.27 8.41 7.53
CA ARG A 4 1.51 9.66 7.59
C ARG A 4 0.75 9.85 6.28
N SER A 5 -0.57 9.80 6.37
CA SER A 5 -1.45 10.16 5.27
C SER A 5 -1.46 11.68 5.11
N LEU A 6 -0.68 12.18 4.17
CA LEU A 6 -0.86 13.55 3.69
C LEU A 6 -1.72 13.51 2.43
N ARG A 7 -2.67 14.46 2.33
CA ARG A 7 -3.59 14.54 1.19
C ARG A 7 -2.81 14.70 -0.11
N ARG A 8 -2.74 13.65 -0.91
CA ARG A 8 -2.09 13.67 -2.21
C ARG A 8 -3.11 13.91 -3.32
N ARG A 9 -2.92 14.96 -4.09
CA ARG A 9 -3.56 15.08 -5.42
C ARG A 9 -2.77 14.20 -6.41
N GLY A 10 -3.42 13.74 -7.49
CA GLY A 10 -2.83 12.83 -8.47
C GLY A 10 -1.42 13.22 -8.89
N ALA A 11 -0.52 12.25 -9.03
CA ALA A 11 0.92 12.47 -9.26
C ALA A 11 1.25 13.29 -10.52
N MET A 12 0.36 13.29 -11.53
CA MET A 12 0.52 14.06 -12.78
C MET A 12 0.55 15.58 -12.57
N PHE A 13 -0.04 16.08 -11.48
CA PHE A 13 -0.18 17.52 -11.22
C PHE A 13 0.64 17.97 -10.02
N ARG A 14 1.60 17.15 -9.58
CA ARG A 14 2.38 17.43 -8.39
C ARG A 14 3.66 18.20 -8.72
N VAL A 15 3.82 19.32 -8.05
CA VAL A 15 5.03 20.17 -8.15
C VAL A 15 5.70 20.19 -6.79
N LYS A 16 6.98 19.83 -6.74
CA LYS A 16 7.78 19.83 -5.51
C LYS A 16 7.76 21.21 -4.86
N GLY A 17 7.47 21.26 -3.55
CA GLY A 17 7.36 22.50 -2.79
C GLY A 17 6.07 23.30 -3.00
N GLN A 18 5.13 22.79 -3.81
CA GLN A 18 3.80 23.39 -4.03
C GLN A 18 2.67 22.42 -3.76
N THR A 19 2.74 21.21 -4.32
CA THR A 19 1.69 20.19 -4.18
C THR A 19 2.18 18.92 -3.50
N TRP A 20 3.47 18.75 -3.31
CA TRP A 20 4.06 17.71 -2.50
C TRP A 20 5.42 18.15 -1.94
N TRP A 21 5.82 17.51 -0.85
CA TRP A 21 7.09 17.74 -0.17
C TRP A 21 7.83 16.43 0.05
N PRO A 22 9.18 16.43 0.02
CA PRO A 22 9.96 15.22 0.32
C PRO A 22 9.66 14.59 1.67
N GLU A 23 9.21 15.40 2.64
CA GLU A 23 8.81 14.97 3.99
C GLU A 23 7.55 14.09 4.00
N GLU A 24 6.82 14.01 2.90
CA GLU A 24 5.70 13.08 2.72
C GLU A 24 6.18 11.63 2.55
N LEU A 25 7.43 11.44 2.11
CA LEU A 25 8.03 10.12 2.00
C LEU A 25 8.63 9.70 3.34
N PRO A 26 8.65 8.40 3.65
CA PRO A 26 9.32 7.91 4.83
C PRO A 26 10.82 8.25 4.84
N SER A 27 11.36 8.48 6.03
CA SER A 27 12.81 8.60 6.23
C SER A 27 13.51 7.25 6.15
N GLN A 28 14.85 7.27 6.05
CA GLN A 28 15.63 6.03 6.09
C GLN A 28 15.43 5.26 7.40
N GLU A 29 15.28 5.97 8.51
CA GLU A 29 15.00 5.39 9.82
C GLU A 29 13.64 4.71 9.85
N GLU A 30 12.62 5.30 9.23
CA GLU A 30 11.28 4.72 9.13
C GLU A 30 11.26 3.45 8.27
N TYR A 31 12.02 3.42 7.17
CA TYR A 31 12.19 2.18 6.39
C TYR A 31 12.95 1.11 7.18
N ALA A 32 14.00 1.49 7.89
CA ALA A 32 14.76 0.55 8.73
C ALA A 32 13.91 -0.03 9.86
N GLU A 33 13.07 0.78 10.49
CA GLU A 33 12.13 0.33 11.50
C GLU A 33 11.09 -0.63 10.93
N ALA A 34 10.56 -0.35 9.74
CA ALA A 34 9.63 -1.22 9.04
C ALA A 34 10.27 -2.59 8.74
N GLU A 35 11.50 -2.61 8.24
CA GLU A 35 12.24 -3.85 7.98
C GLU A 35 12.51 -4.63 9.26
N HIS A 36 12.91 -3.95 10.34
CA HIS A 36 13.11 -4.58 11.65
C HIS A 36 11.82 -5.25 12.15
N ASN A 37 10.69 -4.57 12.05
CA ASN A 37 9.39 -5.10 12.48
C ASN A 37 8.94 -6.29 11.62
N LEU A 38 9.14 -6.22 10.31
CA LEU A 38 8.84 -7.34 9.40
C LEU A 38 9.72 -8.56 9.71
N ASP A 39 11.01 -8.36 9.94
CA ASP A 39 11.92 -9.46 10.33
C ASP A 39 11.53 -10.07 11.67
N ALA A 40 11.12 -9.23 12.64
CA ALA A 40 10.69 -9.69 13.96
C ALA A 40 9.43 -10.58 13.91
N CYS A 41 8.55 -10.43 12.93
CA CYS A 41 7.40 -11.32 12.72
C CYS A 41 7.65 -12.41 11.67
N GLY A 42 8.90 -12.65 11.30
CA GLY A 42 9.27 -13.69 10.34
C GLY A 42 8.85 -13.40 8.90
N ARG A 43 8.57 -12.15 8.57
CA ARG A 43 8.05 -11.67 7.27
C ARG A 43 6.75 -12.37 6.85
N GLU A 44 5.91 -12.64 7.84
CA GLU A 44 4.60 -13.26 7.67
C GLU A 44 3.55 -12.45 8.46
N VAL A 45 2.53 -11.93 7.77
CA VAL A 45 1.47 -11.12 8.36
C VAL A 45 0.12 -11.46 7.72
N ASP A 46 -0.97 -11.27 8.45
CA ASP A 46 -2.31 -11.49 7.90
C ASP A 46 -2.75 -10.34 6.98
N LEU A 47 -2.52 -9.12 7.41
CA LEU A 47 -3.03 -7.92 6.74
C LEU A 47 -1.94 -6.84 6.68
N ILE A 48 -1.79 -6.26 5.49
CA ILE A 48 -0.99 -5.04 5.29
C ILE A 48 -1.94 -3.88 5.00
N VAL A 49 -1.72 -2.74 5.65
CA VAL A 49 -2.45 -1.50 5.40
C VAL A 49 -1.44 -0.39 5.13
N THR A 50 -1.53 0.21 3.96
CA THR A 50 -0.65 1.32 3.56
C THR A 50 -1.45 2.42 2.88
N HIS A 51 -0.86 3.60 2.76
CA HIS A 51 -1.50 4.69 2.01
C HIS A 51 -1.47 4.43 0.50
N CYS A 52 -0.29 4.07 -0.02
CA CYS A 52 -0.09 3.76 -1.44
C CYS A 52 0.01 2.25 -1.69
N ALA A 53 -0.07 1.87 -2.95
CA ALA A 53 0.14 0.49 -3.41
C ALA A 53 1.62 0.23 -3.75
N PRO A 54 2.03 -1.06 -3.78
CA PRO A 54 3.26 -1.46 -4.45
C PRO A 54 3.29 -1.02 -5.91
N THR A 55 4.49 -0.82 -6.46
CA THR A 55 4.70 -0.35 -7.83
C THR A 55 3.93 -1.18 -8.87
N SER A 56 3.98 -2.50 -8.81
CA SER A 56 3.28 -3.36 -9.78
C SER A 56 1.76 -3.22 -9.71
N ILE A 57 1.20 -3.02 -8.52
CA ILE A 57 -0.24 -2.78 -8.34
C ILE A 57 -0.62 -1.39 -8.85
N SER A 58 0.19 -0.37 -8.58
CA SER A 58 0.02 0.97 -9.13
C SER A 58 0.02 0.98 -10.66
N ASP A 59 0.90 0.21 -11.28
CA ASP A 59 0.95 0.05 -12.73
C ASP A 59 -0.31 -0.63 -13.29
N LEU A 60 -0.82 -1.66 -12.63
CA LEU A 60 -2.09 -2.29 -13.03
C LEU A 60 -3.27 -1.30 -12.96
N LEU A 61 -3.31 -0.44 -11.96
CA LEU A 61 -4.38 0.53 -11.78
C LEU A 61 -4.37 1.62 -12.85
N SER A 62 -3.20 1.99 -13.34
CA SER A 62 -3.02 3.16 -14.22
C SER A 62 -2.58 2.81 -15.65
N GLY A 63 -2.34 1.54 -15.96
CA GLY A 63 -1.69 1.15 -17.22
C GLY A 63 -0.25 1.68 -17.34
N GLY A 64 0.44 1.84 -16.21
CA GLY A 64 1.82 2.34 -16.16
C GLY A 64 1.95 3.86 -16.17
N MET A 65 0.83 4.60 -16.06
CA MET A 65 0.84 6.07 -16.12
C MET A 65 1.23 6.76 -14.81
N PHE A 66 1.06 6.09 -13.66
CA PHE A 66 1.45 6.65 -12.38
C PHE A 66 2.96 6.58 -12.19
N LYS A 67 3.54 7.65 -11.69
CA LYS A 67 4.97 7.68 -11.37
C LYS A 67 5.26 6.83 -10.14
N HIS A 68 6.35 6.09 -10.23
CA HIS A 68 6.94 5.41 -9.09
C HIS A 68 7.70 6.40 -8.21
N ASP A 69 7.78 6.11 -6.94
CA ASP A 69 8.62 6.82 -5.99
C ASP A 69 9.30 5.81 -5.06
N ALA A 70 10.16 6.31 -4.17
CA ALA A 70 10.89 5.45 -3.24
C ALA A 70 9.95 4.61 -2.36
N LEU A 71 8.77 5.14 -2.01
CA LEU A 71 7.79 4.43 -1.20
C LEU A 71 7.13 3.30 -1.98
N THR A 72 6.63 3.54 -3.19
CA THR A 72 5.99 2.50 -4.00
C THR A 72 6.97 1.38 -4.36
N ASP A 73 8.23 1.72 -4.63
CA ASP A 73 9.29 0.76 -4.91
C ASP A 73 9.67 -0.05 -3.65
N TYR A 74 9.70 0.59 -2.49
CA TYR A 74 9.87 -0.11 -1.22
C TYR A 74 8.71 -1.07 -0.95
N LEU A 75 7.47 -0.63 -1.14
CA LEU A 75 6.30 -1.49 -0.98
C LEU A 75 6.30 -2.67 -1.96
N GLU A 76 6.88 -2.51 -3.14
CA GLU A 76 7.09 -3.62 -4.07
C GLU A 76 8.06 -4.65 -3.48
N THR A 77 9.14 -4.25 -2.82
CA THR A 77 10.04 -5.17 -2.14
C THR A 77 9.33 -5.91 -1.00
N VAL A 78 8.45 -5.24 -0.27
CA VAL A 78 7.60 -5.86 0.76
C VAL A 78 6.68 -6.90 0.14
N LYS A 79 6.00 -6.56 -0.96
CA LYS A 79 5.12 -7.48 -1.70
C LYS A 79 5.84 -8.76 -2.12
N GLN A 80 7.10 -8.65 -2.53
CA GLN A 80 7.91 -9.79 -2.99
C GLN A 80 8.53 -10.61 -1.85
N SER A 81 8.72 -10.04 -0.67
CA SER A 81 9.48 -10.65 0.42
C SER A 81 8.66 -11.00 1.67
N VAL A 82 7.39 -10.60 1.72
CA VAL A 82 6.50 -10.82 2.85
C VAL A 82 5.33 -11.70 2.42
N GLU A 83 5.01 -12.70 3.21
CA GLU A 83 3.77 -13.47 3.05
C GLU A 83 2.63 -12.74 3.75
N TYR A 84 1.54 -12.50 3.01
CA TYR A 84 0.36 -11.82 3.53
C TYR A 84 -0.91 -12.38 2.89
N ASN A 85 -2.02 -12.23 3.58
CA ASN A 85 -3.34 -12.66 3.09
C ASN A 85 -4.10 -11.55 2.37
N ALA A 86 -3.99 -10.32 2.87
CA ALA A 86 -4.67 -9.17 2.28
C ALA A 86 -3.81 -7.91 2.41
N TRP A 87 -3.97 -7.01 1.45
CA TRP A 87 -3.34 -5.69 1.45
C TRP A 87 -4.38 -4.63 1.08
N VAL A 88 -4.59 -3.67 1.98
CA VAL A 88 -5.56 -2.59 1.80
C VAL A 88 -4.83 -1.27 1.66
N PHE A 89 -5.20 -0.46 0.68
CA PHE A 89 -4.60 0.83 0.44
C PHE A 89 -5.61 1.83 -0.14
N GLY A 90 -5.28 3.10 -0.10
CA GLY A 90 -6.10 4.19 -0.64
C GLY A 90 -5.37 4.97 -1.73
N HIS A 91 -5.31 6.30 -1.58
CA HIS A 91 -4.53 7.23 -2.39
C HIS A 91 -5.08 7.53 -3.79
N TYR A 92 -5.51 6.55 -4.55
CA TYR A 92 -5.87 6.70 -5.98
C TYR A 92 -7.28 7.20 -6.22
N HIS A 93 -8.07 7.43 -5.19
CA HIS A 93 -9.44 7.92 -5.23
C HIS A 93 -10.37 7.06 -6.08
N ASP A 94 -10.24 5.76 -5.94
CA ASP A 94 -11.07 4.77 -6.61
C ASP A 94 -11.28 3.55 -5.68
N ASP A 95 -12.18 2.68 -6.08
CA ASP A 95 -12.52 1.47 -5.34
C ASP A 95 -12.35 0.25 -6.23
N GLY A 96 -11.72 -0.80 -5.71
CA GLY A 96 -11.55 -2.04 -6.45
C GLY A 96 -10.87 -3.14 -5.66
N ILE A 97 -11.02 -4.37 -6.14
CA ILE A 97 -10.29 -5.53 -5.61
C ILE A 97 -9.44 -6.09 -6.75
N ILE A 98 -8.14 -6.21 -6.51
CA ILE A 98 -7.14 -6.61 -7.49
C ILE A 98 -6.54 -7.94 -7.06
N GLN A 99 -6.56 -8.94 -7.95
CA GLN A 99 -5.99 -10.27 -7.70
C GLN A 99 -6.55 -10.94 -6.43
N ARG A 100 -7.79 -10.61 -6.02
CA ARG A 100 -8.48 -11.10 -4.82
C ARG A 100 -7.77 -10.85 -3.49
N LYS A 101 -6.66 -10.17 -3.50
CA LYS A 101 -5.74 -10.02 -2.37
C LYS A 101 -5.48 -8.56 -2.00
N HIS A 102 -5.71 -7.66 -2.94
CA HIS A 102 -5.44 -6.23 -2.79
C HIS A 102 -6.74 -5.44 -2.91
N ALA A 103 -7.07 -4.62 -1.92
CA ALA A 103 -8.24 -3.76 -1.93
C ALA A 103 -7.84 -2.29 -2.00
N LEU A 104 -8.27 -1.63 -3.06
CA LEU A 104 -8.22 -0.18 -3.22
C LEU A 104 -9.51 0.39 -2.66
N LEU A 105 -9.42 1.31 -1.72
CA LEU A 105 -10.56 1.90 -1.03
C LEU A 105 -10.57 3.43 -1.15
N TYR A 106 -11.75 3.95 -1.45
CA TYR A 106 -12.03 5.39 -1.47
C TYR A 106 -13.39 5.70 -0.83
N ASN A 107 -14.48 5.24 -1.46
CA ASN A 107 -15.85 5.47 -1.00
C ASN A 107 -16.51 4.21 -0.44
N ARG A 108 -15.92 3.06 -0.63
CA ARG A 108 -16.49 1.77 -0.22
C ARG A 108 -15.87 1.24 1.05
N VAL A 109 -16.59 0.32 1.65
CA VAL A 109 -16.14 -0.47 2.78
C VAL A 109 -16.04 -1.92 2.32
N VAL A 110 -14.99 -2.60 2.75
CA VAL A 110 -14.84 -4.05 2.54
C VAL A 110 -14.88 -4.76 3.87
N GLU A 111 -15.33 -6.00 3.86
CA GLU A 111 -15.25 -6.89 4.99
C GLU A 111 -14.05 -7.82 4.82
N LEU A 112 -13.25 -7.96 5.87
CA LEU A 112 -12.20 -8.94 5.95
C LEU A 112 -12.70 -10.11 6.79
N ARG A 113 -12.74 -11.30 6.20
CA ARG A 113 -13.19 -12.53 6.89
C ARG A 113 -12.05 -13.50 7.04
N LYS A 114 -11.85 -13.95 8.26
CA LYS A 114 -10.94 -15.04 8.55
C LYS A 114 -11.63 -16.36 8.22
N ILE A 115 -11.23 -17.01 7.13
CA ILE A 115 -11.82 -18.27 6.66
C ILE A 115 -11.20 -19.48 7.36
N SER A 116 -9.90 -19.39 7.66
CA SER A 116 -9.15 -20.36 8.44
C SER A 116 -8.10 -19.63 9.27
N PRO A 117 -7.40 -20.30 10.20
CA PRO A 117 -6.29 -19.68 10.92
C PRO A 117 -5.24 -19.03 10.01
N GLU A 118 -5.11 -19.52 8.76
CA GLU A 118 -4.08 -19.15 7.81
C GLU A 118 -4.62 -18.35 6.62
N LYS A 119 -5.92 -18.06 6.57
CA LYS A 119 -6.52 -17.40 5.40
C LYS A 119 -7.49 -16.29 5.77
N LEU A 120 -7.25 -15.12 5.19
CA LEU A 120 -8.10 -13.94 5.25
C LEU A 120 -8.60 -13.62 3.84
N ASP A 121 -9.90 -13.48 3.64
CA ASP A 121 -10.49 -13.07 2.37
C ASP A 121 -11.14 -11.68 2.45
N ILE A 122 -11.18 -11.00 1.30
CA ILE A 122 -11.76 -9.67 1.14
C ILE A 122 -13.12 -9.81 0.46
N TYR A 123 -14.16 -9.22 1.07
CA TYR A 123 -15.51 -9.16 0.52
C TYR A 123 -15.94 -7.71 0.31
N ALA A 124 -16.42 -7.38 -0.88
CA ALA A 124 -17.06 -6.10 -1.13
C ALA A 124 -18.42 -6.05 -0.42
N LEU A 125 -18.68 -4.98 0.27
CA LEU A 125 -19.98 -4.72 0.90
C LEU A 125 -20.87 -3.84 0.01
#